data_1c3821dd6ac3623fbd3ebbcaa8332f21
#
_entry.id   1c3821dd6ac3623fbd3ebbcaa8332f21
#
_cell.length_a   1.000
_cell.length_b   1.000
_cell.length_c   1.000
_cell.angle_alpha   90.00
_cell.angle_beta   90.00
_cell.angle_gamma   90.00
#
_symmetry.space_group_name_H-M   'P 1'
#
loop_
_entity.id
_entity.type
_entity.pdbx_description
1 polymer ?
#
loop_
_entity_poly.entity_id
_entity_poly.type
_entity_poly.pdbx_seq_one_letter_code
_entity_poly.pdbx_strand_id
1 'polypeptide(L)'
;MRRLLPLVVVLVVAAGCSTSKPGEKTAAPLPTKVVGSVPKQQTATVPSQYKGGDPTAGRKVFLTAGCTGCHTLKDAGATGTVGPNLDQVKPPLSLAVQRVTQGAGAMPSFKSQLSTKQIADVTAYVVTKTGGDLNG
;
A
#
# COMPACT_ATOMS: atom_id res chain seq x y z
N MET A 1 69.26 -53.30 -22.98
CA MET A 1 67.83 -53.62 -22.64
C MET A 1 66.97 -52.43 -22.98
N ARG A 2 66.32 -52.47 -24.16
CA ARG A 2 65.48 -51.36 -24.70
C ARG A 2 64.08 -51.64 -24.27
N ARG A 3 63.52 -50.78 -23.39
CA ARG A 3 62.12 -50.81 -23.04
C ARG A 3 61.33 -49.83 -23.97
N LEU A 4 60.57 -50.43 -24.85
CA LEU A 4 59.64 -49.73 -25.73
C LEU A 4 58.42 -49.27 -24.88
N LEU A 5 58.22 -47.97 -24.77
CA LEU A 5 56.94 -47.44 -24.25
C LEU A 5 55.90 -47.42 -25.38
N PRO A 6 54.69 -47.89 -25.16
CA PRO A 6 53.62 -47.71 -26.12
C PRO A 6 53.07 -46.30 -26.03
N LEU A 7 52.98 -45.68 -27.20
CA LEU A 7 52.38 -44.36 -27.42
C LEU A 7 50.86 -44.51 -27.30
N VAL A 8 50.25 -44.04 -26.20
CA VAL A 8 48.81 -43.97 -26.06
C VAL A 8 48.31 -42.72 -26.75
N VAL A 9 47.72 -42.87 -27.90
CA VAL A 9 47.01 -41.79 -28.60
C VAL A 9 45.66 -41.58 -27.89
N VAL A 10 45.58 -40.51 -27.14
CA VAL A 10 44.28 -40.10 -26.55
C VAL A 10 43.55 -39.27 -27.62
N LEU A 11 42.50 -39.87 -28.15
CA LEU A 11 41.57 -39.23 -29.05
C LEU A 11 40.62 -38.35 -28.21
N VAL A 12 40.88 -37.04 -28.20
CA VAL A 12 39.97 -36.07 -27.56
C VAL A 12 38.78 -35.85 -28.49
N VAL A 13 37.65 -36.47 -28.17
CA VAL A 13 36.38 -36.19 -28.81
C VAL A 13 35.88 -34.85 -28.24
N ALA A 14 35.98 -33.78 -29.02
CA ALA A 14 35.40 -32.49 -28.71
C ALA A 14 33.87 -32.63 -28.84
N ALA A 15 33.18 -32.91 -27.73
CA ALA A 15 31.75 -32.73 -27.63
C ALA A 15 31.44 -31.26 -27.69
N GLY A 16 30.92 -30.80 -28.84
CA GLY A 16 30.45 -29.44 -29.02
C GLY A 16 29.26 -29.19 -28.11
N CYS A 17 29.46 -28.45 -27.02
CA CYS A 17 28.36 -27.85 -26.27
C CYS A 17 27.75 -26.77 -27.15
N SER A 18 26.63 -27.09 -27.79
CA SER A 18 25.72 -26.08 -28.33
C SER A 18 25.16 -25.28 -27.14
N THR A 19 25.74 -24.13 -26.88
CA THR A 19 25.13 -23.13 -26.02
C THR A 19 23.90 -22.57 -26.73
N SER A 20 22.75 -23.21 -26.52
CA SER A 20 21.47 -22.59 -26.83
C SER A 20 21.39 -21.32 -26.00
N LYS A 21 21.52 -20.15 -26.64
CA LYS A 21 21.17 -18.88 -26.01
C LYS A 21 19.75 -19.01 -25.50
N PRO A 22 19.49 -18.73 -24.20
CA PRO A 22 18.10 -18.63 -23.72
C PRO A 22 17.43 -17.59 -24.61
N GLY A 23 16.35 -17.98 -25.26
CA GLY A 23 15.61 -17.09 -26.14
C GLY A 23 15.31 -15.80 -25.40
N GLU A 24 15.85 -14.72 -25.90
CA GLU A 24 15.49 -13.37 -25.53
C GLU A 24 13.98 -13.27 -25.76
N LYS A 25 13.20 -13.41 -24.68
CA LYS A 25 11.78 -13.06 -24.72
C LYS A 25 11.74 -11.58 -24.97
N THR A 26 11.62 -11.20 -26.23
CA THR A 26 11.32 -9.84 -26.62
C THR A 26 10.05 -9.47 -25.87
N ALA A 27 10.19 -8.70 -24.79
CA ALA A 27 9.05 -8.16 -24.07
C ALA A 27 8.22 -7.40 -25.11
N ALA A 28 6.97 -7.82 -25.29
CA ALA A 28 6.06 -7.11 -26.17
C ALA A 28 6.09 -5.63 -25.76
N PRO A 29 6.19 -4.70 -26.73
CA PRO A 29 6.18 -3.28 -26.41
C PRO A 29 4.91 -2.99 -25.60
N LEU A 30 5.10 -2.37 -24.42
CA LEU A 30 4.00 -1.91 -23.59
C LEU A 30 3.05 -1.07 -24.47
N PRO A 31 1.73 -1.26 -24.37
CA PRO A 31 0.79 -0.49 -25.14
C PRO A 31 0.98 0.99 -24.86
N THR A 32 1.38 1.74 -25.86
CA THR A 32 1.67 3.19 -25.80
C THR A 32 0.39 4.02 -25.60
N LYS A 33 -0.77 3.38 -25.66
CA LYS A 33 -2.07 4.02 -25.50
C LYS A 33 -2.89 3.25 -24.48
N VAL A 34 -2.93 3.74 -23.27
CA VAL A 34 -3.91 3.29 -22.28
C VAL A 34 -5.26 3.85 -22.70
N VAL A 35 -6.03 3.07 -23.47
CA VAL A 35 -7.42 3.38 -23.79
C VAL A 35 -8.27 2.84 -22.65
N GLY A 36 -8.33 3.58 -21.58
CA GLY A 36 -9.21 3.37 -20.46
C GLY A 36 -9.32 4.70 -19.76
N SER A 37 -10.52 5.24 -19.62
CA SER A 37 -10.76 6.29 -18.64
C SER A 37 -10.41 5.68 -17.29
N VAL A 38 -9.36 6.22 -16.64
CA VAL A 38 -9.16 5.98 -15.20
C VAL A 38 -10.52 6.31 -14.59
N PRO A 39 -11.18 5.38 -13.87
CA PRO A 39 -12.41 5.74 -13.18
C PRO A 39 -12.08 6.97 -12.36
N LYS A 40 -12.70 8.12 -12.65
CA LYS A 40 -12.63 9.28 -11.76
C LYS A 40 -12.90 8.71 -10.39
N GLN A 41 -11.91 8.78 -9.52
CA GLN A 41 -12.09 8.39 -8.12
C GLN A 41 -13.35 9.13 -7.68
N GLN A 42 -14.46 8.39 -7.59
CA GLN A 42 -15.73 8.97 -7.21
C GLN A 42 -15.45 9.62 -5.88
N THR A 43 -15.49 10.94 -5.83
CA THR A 43 -15.49 11.69 -4.58
C THR A 43 -16.74 11.23 -3.86
N ALA A 44 -16.58 10.19 -3.03
CA ALA A 44 -17.68 9.65 -2.27
C ALA A 44 -18.16 10.80 -1.37
N THR A 45 -19.40 11.25 -1.60
CA THR A 45 -19.98 12.33 -0.81
C THR A 45 -19.97 11.92 0.65
N VAL A 46 -19.35 12.73 1.50
CA VAL A 46 -19.34 12.48 2.96
C VAL A 46 -20.79 12.60 3.47
N PRO A 47 -21.37 11.54 4.05
CA PRO A 47 -22.69 11.64 4.67
C PRO A 47 -22.72 12.76 5.73
N SER A 48 -23.79 13.54 5.77
CA SER A 48 -23.90 14.74 6.61
C SER A 48 -23.61 14.48 8.08
N GLN A 49 -23.96 13.29 8.58
CA GLN A 49 -23.72 12.87 9.96
C GLN A 49 -22.24 12.75 10.36
N TYR A 50 -21.32 12.73 9.39
CA TYR A 50 -19.87 12.67 9.64
C TYR A 50 -19.16 13.99 9.33
N LYS A 51 -19.92 15.04 8.98
CA LYS A 51 -19.38 16.37 8.79
C LYS A 51 -19.29 17.12 10.12
N GLY A 52 -18.39 18.10 10.19
CA GLY A 52 -18.27 18.97 11.37
C GLY A 52 -17.74 18.28 12.63
N GLY A 53 -16.94 17.23 12.48
CA GLY A 53 -16.25 16.61 13.61
C GLY A 53 -15.27 17.55 14.30
N ASP A 54 -15.09 17.38 15.63
CA ASP A 54 -14.12 18.11 16.43
C ASP A 54 -12.75 17.41 16.41
N PRO A 55 -11.70 18.00 15.80
CA PRO A 55 -10.37 17.40 15.78
C PRO A 55 -9.75 17.21 17.17
N THR A 56 -10.10 18.02 18.15
CA THR A 56 -9.57 17.90 19.51
C THR A 56 -10.11 16.66 20.20
N ALA A 57 -11.42 16.42 20.09
CA ALA A 57 -12.05 15.18 20.55
C ALA A 57 -11.56 13.98 19.73
N GLY A 58 -11.38 14.15 18.43
CA GLY A 58 -10.89 13.13 17.51
C GLY A 58 -9.50 12.63 17.87
N ARG A 59 -8.60 13.49 18.34
CA ARG A 59 -7.28 13.07 18.84
C ARG A 59 -7.40 12.06 19.99
N LYS A 60 -8.33 12.28 20.92
CA LYS A 60 -8.57 11.34 22.01
C LYS A 60 -9.05 9.98 21.48
N VAL A 61 -10.00 10.00 20.54
CA VAL A 61 -10.49 8.78 19.91
C VAL A 61 -9.36 8.05 19.20
N PHE A 62 -8.50 8.74 18.44
CA PHE A 62 -7.36 8.15 17.74
C PHE A 62 -6.40 7.41 18.69
N LEU A 63 -6.13 8.01 19.85
CA LEU A 63 -5.24 7.44 20.87
C LEU A 63 -5.86 6.25 21.61
N THR A 64 -7.18 6.22 21.80
CA THR A 64 -7.85 5.22 22.65
C THR A 64 -8.51 4.08 21.86
N ALA A 65 -8.87 4.30 20.60
CA ALA A 65 -9.53 3.29 19.77
C ALA A 65 -8.55 2.34 19.03
N GLY A 66 -7.27 2.40 19.34
CA GLY A 66 -6.27 1.48 18.77
C GLY A 66 -5.70 1.90 17.42
N CYS A 67 -6.00 3.09 16.90
CA CYS A 67 -5.51 3.57 15.61
C CYS A 67 -3.97 3.67 15.57
N THR A 68 -3.37 4.03 16.71
CA THR A 68 -1.90 4.19 16.88
C THR A 68 -1.12 2.89 16.70
N GLY A 69 -1.75 1.75 16.95
CA GLY A 69 -1.10 0.43 16.80
C GLY A 69 -0.83 0.06 15.34
N CYS A 70 -1.62 0.62 14.42
CA CYS A 70 -1.52 0.29 13.00
C CYS A 70 -1.01 1.44 12.13
N HIS A 71 -1.32 2.69 12.47
CA HIS A 71 -0.99 3.85 11.65
C HIS A 71 0.15 4.69 12.22
N THR A 72 0.95 5.24 11.32
CA THR A 72 1.86 6.34 11.62
C THR A 72 1.11 7.66 11.48
N LEU A 73 1.19 8.52 12.52
CA LEU A 73 0.69 9.89 12.50
C LEU A 73 1.54 10.73 13.48
N LYS A 74 2.31 11.66 12.96
CA LYS A 74 3.28 12.47 13.73
C LYS A 74 2.62 13.24 14.88
N ASP A 75 1.49 13.92 14.62
CA ASP A 75 0.77 14.70 15.65
C ASP A 75 0.32 13.84 16.84
N ALA A 76 0.01 12.58 16.61
CA ALA A 76 -0.38 11.63 17.66
C ALA A 76 0.81 10.95 18.35
N GLY A 77 2.03 11.10 17.83
CA GLY A 77 3.20 10.32 18.24
C GLY A 77 3.07 8.83 17.86
N ALA A 78 2.21 8.51 16.90
CA ALA A 78 1.94 7.13 16.47
C ALA A 78 2.95 6.67 15.41
N THR A 79 3.47 5.45 15.57
CA THR A 79 4.51 4.86 14.72
C THR A 79 4.12 3.50 14.14
N GLY A 80 2.84 3.15 14.17
CA GLY A 80 2.35 1.88 13.62
C GLY A 80 2.60 1.75 12.12
N THR A 81 2.97 0.56 11.66
CA THR A 81 3.38 0.28 10.27
C THR A 81 2.51 -0.77 9.58
N VAL A 82 1.46 -1.27 10.21
CA VAL A 82 0.51 -2.23 9.62
C VAL A 82 -0.40 -1.53 8.59
N GLY A 83 -0.84 -0.33 8.91
CA GLY A 83 -1.61 0.54 8.04
C GLY A 83 -0.74 1.60 7.35
N PRO A 84 -1.33 2.38 6.43
CA PRO A 84 -0.62 3.47 5.78
C PRO A 84 -0.12 4.53 6.76
N ASN A 85 1.00 5.16 6.41
CA ASN A 85 1.44 6.39 7.05
C ASN A 85 0.51 7.54 6.65
N LEU A 86 -0.27 8.04 7.61
CA LEU A 86 -1.31 9.05 7.36
C LEU A 86 -0.73 10.41 6.97
N ASP A 87 0.45 10.77 7.49
CA ASP A 87 1.13 12.02 7.10
C ASP A 87 1.52 12.04 5.61
N GLN A 88 1.76 10.86 5.03
CA GLN A 88 2.10 10.70 3.61
C GLN A 88 0.86 10.61 2.73
N VAL A 89 -0.14 9.82 3.15
CA VAL A 89 -1.35 9.57 2.36
C VAL A 89 -2.27 10.79 2.31
N LYS A 90 -2.34 11.58 3.40
CA LYS A 90 -3.19 12.78 3.52
C LYS A 90 -4.62 12.53 3.02
N PRO A 91 -5.35 11.62 3.65
CA PRO A 91 -6.64 11.18 3.12
C PRO A 91 -7.66 12.32 3.11
N PRO A 92 -8.50 12.46 2.08
CA PRO A 92 -9.67 13.32 2.14
C PRO A 92 -10.70 12.77 3.14
N LEU A 93 -11.62 13.61 3.61
CA LEU A 93 -12.60 13.24 4.63
C LEU A 93 -13.47 12.05 4.20
N SER A 94 -13.89 12.01 2.94
CA SER A 94 -14.68 10.92 2.39
C SER A 94 -13.99 9.56 2.54
N LEU A 95 -12.70 9.50 2.20
CA LEU A 95 -11.92 8.27 2.33
C LEU A 95 -11.71 7.90 3.80
N ALA A 96 -11.39 8.86 4.65
CA ALA A 96 -11.20 8.63 6.08
C ALA A 96 -12.47 8.06 6.72
N VAL A 97 -13.63 8.67 6.46
CA VAL A 97 -14.94 8.18 6.93
C VAL A 97 -15.23 6.77 6.41
N GLN A 98 -15.02 6.53 5.12
CA GLN A 98 -15.21 5.22 4.53
C GLN A 98 -14.36 4.15 5.22
N ARG A 99 -13.07 4.42 5.43
CA ARG A 99 -12.14 3.46 6.05
C ARG A 99 -12.49 3.17 7.50
N VAL A 100 -12.83 4.19 8.27
CA VAL A 100 -13.22 4.01 9.68
C VAL A 100 -14.55 3.27 9.80
N THR A 101 -15.53 3.56 8.91
CA THR A 101 -16.85 2.92 8.98
C THR A 101 -16.88 1.50 8.41
N GLN A 102 -16.13 1.22 7.34
CA GLN A 102 -16.22 -0.05 6.61
C GLN A 102 -15.01 -0.96 6.84
N GLY A 103 -13.88 -0.39 7.26
CA GLY A 103 -12.61 -1.08 7.27
C GLY A 103 -12.01 -1.25 5.87
N ALA A 104 -10.83 -1.83 5.78
CA ALA A 104 -10.21 -2.28 4.53
C ALA A 104 -8.98 -3.16 4.80
N GLY A 105 -8.92 -4.33 4.20
CA GLY A 105 -7.81 -5.25 4.43
C GLY A 105 -7.67 -5.61 5.91
N ALA A 106 -6.52 -5.28 6.51
CA ALA A 106 -6.26 -5.51 7.93
C ALA A 106 -6.95 -4.50 8.87
N MET A 107 -7.46 -3.37 8.35
CA MET A 107 -8.16 -2.37 9.13
C MET A 107 -9.60 -2.83 9.43
N PRO A 108 -10.00 -3.03 10.68
CA PRO A 108 -11.38 -3.42 11.00
C PRO A 108 -12.36 -2.27 10.79
N SER A 109 -13.66 -2.61 10.70
CA SER A 109 -14.72 -1.61 10.79
C SER A 109 -14.90 -1.15 12.24
N PHE A 110 -14.97 0.16 12.45
CA PHE A 110 -15.21 0.76 13.76
C PHE A 110 -16.67 1.19 13.95
N LYS A 111 -17.54 0.96 12.97
CA LYS A 111 -18.94 1.40 13.01
C LYS A 111 -19.73 0.86 14.20
N SER A 112 -19.40 -0.33 14.69
CA SER A 112 -20.03 -0.93 15.87
C SER A 112 -19.35 -0.56 17.19
N GLN A 113 -18.14 0.01 17.13
CA GLN A 113 -17.30 0.32 18.30
C GLN A 113 -17.33 1.81 18.66
N LEU A 114 -17.48 2.67 17.66
CA LEU A 114 -17.48 4.12 17.80
C LEU A 114 -18.86 4.69 17.44
N SER A 115 -19.31 5.68 18.19
CA SER A 115 -20.49 6.46 17.84
C SER A 115 -20.25 7.25 16.53
N THR A 116 -21.34 7.65 15.88
CA THR A 116 -21.28 8.51 14.68
C THR A 116 -20.45 9.78 14.93
N LYS A 117 -20.62 10.40 16.11
CA LYS A 117 -19.85 11.57 16.49
C LYS A 117 -18.36 11.26 16.64
N GLN A 118 -17.99 10.16 17.29
CA GLN A 118 -16.58 9.78 17.43
C GLN A 118 -15.92 9.48 16.09
N ILE A 119 -16.66 8.89 15.15
CA ILE A 119 -16.18 8.68 13.78
C ILE A 119 -15.97 10.01 13.08
N ALA A 120 -16.92 10.95 13.18
CA ALA A 120 -16.77 12.30 12.64
C ALA A 120 -15.53 13.00 13.25
N ASP A 121 -15.39 12.93 14.56
CA ASP A 121 -14.29 13.58 15.29
C ASP A 121 -12.91 13.02 14.88
N VAL A 122 -12.75 11.69 14.88
CA VAL A 122 -11.45 11.06 14.55
C VAL A 122 -11.07 11.25 13.10
N THR A 123 -12.03 11.24 12.19
CA THR A 123 -11.76 11.49 10.77
C THR A 123 -11.41 12.95 10.51
N ALA A 124 -12.09 13.90 11.16
CA ALA A 124 -11.73 15.31 11.12
C ALA A 124 -10.33 15.56 11.70
N TYR A 125 -9.97 14.90 12.80
CA TYR A 125 -8.63 14.96 13.37
C TYR A 125 -7.55 14.53 12.37
N VAL A 126 -7.69 13.32 11.80
CA VAL A 126 -6.72 12.80 10.83
C VAL A 126 -6.58 13.75 9.65
N VAL A 127 -7.69 14.15 9.04
CA VAL A 127 -7.68 15.04 7.86
C VAL A 127 -7.03 16.37 8.17
N THR A 128 -7.40 17.01 9.29
CA THR A 128 -6.84 18.29 9.69
C THR A 128 -5.33 18.21 9.94
N LYS A 129 -4.86 17.16 10.61
CA LYS A 129 -3.46 17.03 11.00
C LYS A 129 -2.54 16.60 9.86
N THR A 130 -3.09 15.95 8.87
CA THR A 130 -2.32 15.54 7.67
C THR A 130 -2.41 16.55 6.52
N GLY A 131 -3.25 17.56 6.62
CA GLY A 131 -3.48 18.52 5.52
C GLY A 131 -4.30 17.94 4.37
N GLY A 132 -5.18 16.98 4.67
CA GLY A 132 -6.17 16.45 3.73
C GLY A 132 -7.34 17.41 3.51
N ASP A 133 -8.26 17.06 2.61
CA ASP A 133 -9.44 17.87 2.30
C ASP A 133 -10.63 17.50 3.18
N LEU A 134 -11.12 18.47 3.94
CA LEU A 134 -12.33 18.31 4.79
C LEU A 134 -13.64 18.39 4.00
N ASN A 135 -13.61 18.86 2.76
CA ASN A 135 -14.80 19.04 1.91
C ASN A 135 -15.01 17.87 0.94
N GLY A 136 -14.03 16.97 0.78
CA GLY A 136 -13.98 15.94 -0.25
C GLY A 136 -14.22 14.53 0.22
#